data_f7182d3e793bae50bd88dcdbdff6e120
#
_entry.id   f7182d3e793bae50bd88dcdbdff6e120
#
_cell.length_a   1.000
_cell.length_b   1.000
_cell.length_c   1.000
_cell.angle_alpha   90.00
_cell.angle_beta   90.00
_cell.angle_gamma   90.00
#
_symmetry.space_group_name_H-M   'P 1'
#
loop_
_entity.id
_entity.type
_entity.pdbx_description
1 polymer ?
#
loop_
_entity_poly.entity_id
_entity_poly.type
_entity_poly.pdbx_seq_one_letter_code
_entity_poly.pdbx_strand_id
1 'polypeptide(L)'
;MTSRGRPSVGGILAKMRRDLHHGPLVGVLATAMLLGACGGADPLSAQSQSQNPAGLLDKDRQPFPTTPAAGTGALAGPVLEALASIAPTLRQQRFPTDAVRAIGQSGDGRLLWYLYDLLRLATRDGVPVVVEAFEDLSGAEFAGEPFTAMGDRILAWDLPAPPNYRQLKRDLFLLIEPRWAPFFDDEDSAIDWRLVGWGGVFIDNRPAATAGEVCPRGCIPALDEPAVTDAAGGSWYPDDALVFGVVVNGEARAYPKNIMEVHEMVNDTLGGRRLAIPYCTLCLSAQAYFTDDVDGFAPLLRTSGLLARSNKFMYDITTFSAVDTFTGEAISGPLLDAGVTLNQTTVVTSPWGAWRAAHQDTTIIAEDGGIGRSYPPDPLRGRDEAGPIFPVGDVDPRLGVHEVVLGVLDADGTPVAFPVGSARLALEAGEAVDLGGVTLQPDSGGLRAFIDSEEIPAHEAFWFAWSQFQPQTRLWER
;
A
#
# COMPACT_ATOMS: atom_id res chain seq x y z
N MET A 1 48.29 23.15 -49.46
CA MET A 1 48.06 21.91 -48.70
C MET A 1 47.04 22.23 -47.62
N THR A 2 45.84 21.87 -47.86
CA THR A 2 44.63 22.34 -47.18
C THR A 2 44.22 21.33 -46.10
N SER A 3 44.19 21.77 -44.82
CA SER A 3 43.63 21.03 -43.71
C SER A 3 42.11 21.31 -43.60
N ARG A 4 41.31 20.28 -43.77
CA ARG A 4 39.84 20.33 -43.51
C ARG A 4 39.57 20.13 -42.04
N GLY A 5 38.95 21.15 -41.39
CA GLY A 5 38.48 21.09 -40.03
C GLY A 5 37.21 20.18 -39.89
N ARG A 6 37.14 19.43 -38.79
CA ARG A 6 35.95 18.70 -38.34
C ARG A 6 34.95 19.64 -37.71
N PRO A 7 33.65 19.49 -37.88
CA PRO A 7 32.64 20.29 -37.18
C PRO A 7 32.46 19.79 -35.76
N SER A 8 32.29 20.74 -34.82
CA SER A 8 32.09 20.51 -33.41
C SER A 8 30.66 20.01 -33.07
N VAL A 9 30.60 19.08 -32.13
CA VAL A 9 29.38 18.37 -31.65
C VAL A 9 28.46 19.29 -30.78
N GLY A 10 28.60 20.60 -30.84
CA GLY A 10 27.86 21.56 -29.99
C GLY A 10 26.46 21.97 -30.48
N GLY A 11 26.03 21.56 -31.67
CA GLY A 11 24.85 22.11 -32.35
C GLY A 11 23.54 21.32 -32.23
N ILE A 12 23.55 20.10 -31.73
CA ILE A 12 22.38 19.18 -31.80
C ILE A 12 21.59 19.15 -30.48
N LEU A 13 22.18 19.51 -29.36
CA LEU A 13 21.50 19.49 -28.03
C LEU A 13 20.64 20.74 -27.72
N ALA A 14 20.73 21.80 -28.54
CA ALA A 14 19.94 23.02 -28.30
C ALA A 14 18.55 23.02 -28.97
N LYS A 15 18.23 22.06 -29.81
CA LYS A 15 16.95 21.98 -30.54
C LYS A 15 15.92 21.03 -29.92
N MET A 16 16.34 20.16 -28.98
CA MET A 16 15.45 19.22 -28.28
C MET A 16 14.83 19.76 -26.98
N ARG A 17 15.14 21.00 -26.59
CA ARG A 17 14.61 21.61 -25.35
C ARG A 17 13.40 22.51 -25.54
N ARG A 18 12.82 22.64 -26.72
CA ARG A 18 11.67 23.54 -26.96
C ARG A 18 10.33 22.88 -27.22
N ASP A 19 10.27 21.56 -27.38
CA ASP A 19 9.02 20.85 -27.73
C ASP A 19 8.41 20.03 -26.58
N LEU A 20 8.83 20.27 -25.33
CA LEU A 20 8.33 19.57 -24.14
C LEU A 20 7.44 20.43 -23.22
N HIS A 21 6.95 21.57 -23.68
CA HIS A 21 5.94 22.34 -22.99
C HIS A 21 4.68 22.38 -23.85
N HIS A 22 3.68 21.63 -23.45
CA HIS A 22 2.24 21.66 -23.69
C HIS A 22 1.69 20.28 -24.07
N GLY A 23 1.74 19.34 -23.09
CA GLY A 23 0.77 18.23 -23.06
C GLY A 23 -0.34 18.64 -22.09
N PRO A 24 -1.62 18.63 -22.49
CA PRO A 24 -2.69 18.91 -21.55
C PRO A 24 -2.79 17.78 -20.54
N LEU A 25 -2.96 18.19 -19.28
CA LEU A 25 -3.27 17.33 -18.14
C LEU A 25 -4.43 16.39 -18.47
N VAL A 26 -4.18 15.11 -18.38
CA VAL A 26 -5.22 14.13 -18.10
C VAL A 26 -5.79 14.52 -16.73
N GLY A 27 -6.99 15.09 -16.74
CA GLY A 27 -7.71 15.46 -15.51
C GLY A 27 -8.18 14.18 -14.82
N VAL A 28 -7.26 13.55 -14.12
CA VAL A 28 -7.57 12.42 -13.25
C VAL A 28 -8.17 12.99 -11.97
N LEU A 29 -9.29 12.48 -11.54
CA LEU A 29 -9.95 12.75 -10.25
C LEU A 29 -9.06 12.45 -9.01
N ALA A 30 -7.78 12.21 -9.20
CA ALA A 30 -6.77 12.12 -8.16
C ALA A 30 -6.47 13.45 -7.45
N THR A 31 -7.07 14.58 -7.92
CA THR A 31 -6.74 15.92 -7.41
C THR A 31 -7.34 16.24 -6.04
N ALA A 32 -8.18 15.37 -5.49
CA ALA A 32 -8.77 15.61 -4.17
C ALA A 32 -7.98 15.01 -2.99
N MET A 33 -6.97 14.17 -3.23
CA MET A 33 -6.30 13.48 -2.13
C MET A 33 -4.86 13.94 -1.79
N LEU A 34 -4.19 14.74 -2.62
CA LEU A 34 -2.74 15.00 -2.43
C LEU A 34 -2.27 16.45 -2.57
N LEU A 35 -3.15 17.46 -2.66
CA LEU A 35 -2.75 18.87 -2.71
C LEU A 35 -2.97 19.58 -1.36
N GLY A 36 -2.15 19.27 -0.40
CA GLY A 36 -2.13 19.91 0.91
C GLY A 36 -0.74 20.26 1.42
N ALA A 37 0.23 20.50 0.53
CA ALA A 37 1.52 21.04 0.92
C ALA A 37 1.89 22.20 0.00
N CYS A 38 1.48 23.40 0.36
CA CYS A 38 1.91 24.77 0.05
C CYS A 38 0.79 25.68 -0.49
N GLY A 39 0.39 26.66 0.34
CA GLY A 39 -0.19 27.94 -0.08
C GLY A 39 -1.72 28.01 -0.09
N GLY A 40 -2.25 28.82 0.79
CA GLY A 40 -3.64 29.03 1.13
C GLY A 40 -4.60 29.31 -0.02
N ALA A 41 -5.76 28.70 0.07
CA ALA A 41 -7.05 29.18 -0.41
C ALA A 41 -8.15 28.50 0.41
N ASP A 42 -9.18 29.26 0.75
CA ASP A 42 -10.24 28.97 1.69
C ASP A 42 -11.06 27.67 1.40
N PRO A 43 -11.63 27.07 2.44
CA PRO A 43 -12.28 25.76 2.35
C PRO A 43 -13.72 25.92 1.84
N LEU A 44 -14.01 25.36 0.67
CA LEU A 44 -15.38 24.95 0.36
C LEU A 44 -15.69 23.69 1.18
N SER A 45 -16.52 23.88 2.16
CA SER A 45 -17.12 22.85 2.99
C SER A 45 -17.84 21.79 2.15
N ALA A 46 -17.23 20.63 2.04
CA ALA A 46 -17.93 19.39 1.69
C ALA A 46 -17.82 18.47 2.90
N GLN A 47 -18.72 18.68 3.87
CA GLN A 47 -19.07 17.67 4.85
C GLN A 47 -19.89 16.58 4.13
N SER A 48 -19.23 15.53 3.67
CA SER A 48 -19.85 14.23 3.63
C SER A 48 -19.12 13.37 4.65
N GLN A 49 -19.59 13.44 5.87
CA GLN A 49 -19.29 12.44 6.89
C GLN A 49 -19.90 11.13 6.38
N SER A 50 -19.10 10.24 5.82
CA SER A 50 -19.44 8.84 5.83
C SER A 50 -19.33 8.40 7.29
N GLN A 51 -20.47 8.34 7.97
CA GLN A 51 -20.58 7.76 9.29
C GLN A 51 -20.42 6.24 9.15
N ASN A 52 -19.18 5.77 9.16
CA ASN A 52 -18.90 4.42 9.59
C ASN A 52 -18.21 4.59 10.96
N PRO A 53 -18.93 4.48 12.08
CA PRO A 53 -18.31 4.63 13.38
C PRO A 53 -17.25 3.56 13.54
N ALA A 54 -16.01 3.98 13.83
CA ALA A 54 -14.96 3.11 14.30
C ALA A 54 -15.53 2.21 15.40
N GLY A 55 -15.47 0.89 15.21
CA GLY A 55 -15.94 -0.09 16.22
C GLY A 55 -17.19 -0.89 15.86
N LEU A 56 -17.84 -0.70 14.71
CA LEU A 56 -18.86 -1.65 14.27
C LEU A 56 -18.20 -2.95 13.83
N LEU A 57 -18.71 -4.07 14.37
CA LEU A 57 -18.35 -5.40 13.85
C LEU A 57 -18.85 -5.53 12.42
N ASP A 58 -18.10 -6.21 11.58
CA ASP A 58 -18.46 -6.36 10.15
C ASP A 58 -19.80 -7.13 9.97
N LYS A 59 -20.14 -8.03 10.92
CA LYS A 59 -21.45 -8.70 10.98
C LYS A 59 -22.65 -7.75 11.04
N ASP A 60 -22.46 -6.49 11.42
CA ASP A 60 -23.51 -5.46 11.50
C ASP A 60 -23.67 -4.72 10.16
N ARG A 61 -22.83 -5.00 9.17
CA ARG A 61 -22.95 -4.47 7.81
C ARG A 61 -24.11 -5.15 7.07
N GLN A 62 -24.70 -4.40 6.14
CA GLN A 62 -25.66 -5.00 5.20
C GLN A 62 -24.95 -6.03 4.32
N PRO A 63 -25.56 -7.20 4.11
CA PRO A 63 -24.98 -8.21 3.22
C PRO A 63 -24.72 -7.65 1.82
N PHE A 64 -23.63 -8.07 1.19
CA PHE A 64 -23.38 -7.75 -0.20
C PHE A 64 -24.46 -8.38 -1.10
N PRO A 65 -24.82 -7.73 -2.21
CA PRO A 65 -25.73 -8.31 -3.20
C PRO A 65 -25.20 -9.67 -3.69
N THR A 66 -26.12 -10.49 -4.20
CA THR A 66 -25.76 -11.80 -4.78
C THR A 66 -24.69 -11.65 -5.85
N THR A 67 -23.68 -12.52 -5.79
CA THR A 67 -22.58 -12.55 -6.76
C THR A 67 -23.12 -12.69 -8.19
N PRO A 68 -22.76 -11.81 -9.11
CA PRO A 68 -23.17 -11.89 -10.51
C PRO A 68 -22.66 -13.16 -11.19
N ALA A 69 -23.35 -13.58 -12.24
CA ALA A 69 -22.91 -14.72 -13.03
C ALA A 69 -21.59 -14.42 -13.75
N ALA A 70 -20.62 -15.31 -13.57
CA ALA A 70 -19.37 -15.29 -14.31
C ALA A 70 -19.53 -16.10 -15.61
N GLY A 71 -19.10 -15.53 -16.73
CA GLY A 71 -19.00 -16.28 -17.99
C GLY A 71 -17.95 -17.38 -17.92
N THR A 72 -18.10 -18.40 -18.74
CA THR A 72 -17.14 -19.48 -18.91
C THR A 72 -16.60 -19.48 -20.33
N GLY A 73 -15.28 -19.62 -20.49
CA GLY A 73 -14.64 -19.65 -21.81
C GLY A 73 -14.30 -18.27 -22.38
N ALA A 74 -14.22 -18.18 -23.71
CA ALA A 74 -13.81 -16.98 -24.43
C ALA A 74 -14.87 -15.88 -24.39
N LEU A 75 -14.44 -14.62 -24.43
CA LEU A 75 -15.32 -13.47 -24.56
C LEU A 75 -15.92 -13.41 -25.97
N ALA A 76 -17.13 -12.88 -26.08
CA ALA A 76 -17.82 -12.67 -27.37
C ALA A 76 -17.08 -11.66 -28.24
N GLY A 77 -17.12 -11.83 -29.57
CA GLY A 77 -16.45 -10.94 -30.53
C GLY A 77 -16.71 -9.45 -30.32
N PRO A 78 -17.97 -8.99 -30.20
CA PRO A 78 -18.28 -7.58 -29.94
C PRO A 78 -17.66 -7.05 -28.63
N VAL A 79 -17.56 -7.88 -27.59
CA VAL A 79 -16.91 -7.52 -26.32
C VAL A 79 -15.40 -7.36 -26.51
N LEU A 80 -14.77 -8.26 -27.25
CA LEU A 80 -13.35 -8.16 -27.59
C LEU A 80 -13.04 -6.89 -28.39
N GLU A 81 -13.87 -6.52 -29.34
CA GLU A 81 -13.74 -5.27 -30.12
C GLU A 81 -13.90 -4.05 -29.20
N ALA A 82 -14.88 -4.06 -28.29
CA ALA A 82 -15.07 -3.00 -27.30
C ALA A 82 -13.81 -2.84 -26.42
N LEU A 83 -13.34 -3.91 -25.81
CA LEU A 83 -12.12 -3.90 -24.96
C LEU A 83 -10.91 -3.38 -25.73
N ALA A 84 -10.69 -3.83 -26.97
CA ALA A 84 -9.54 -3.40 -27.81
C ALA A 84 -9.61 -1.90 -28.16
N SER A 85 -10.79 -1.29 -28.17
CA SER A 85 -10.98 0.12 -28.51
C SER A 85 -10.74 1.09 -27.37
N ILE A 86 -10.81 0.62 -26.09
CA ILE A 86 -10.80 1.48 -24.90
C ILE A 86 -9.48 2.21 -24.73
N ALA A 87 -8.36 1.51 -24.60
CA ALA A 87 -7.06 2.15 -24.34
C ALA A 87 -6.65 3.09 -25.49
N PRO A 88 -6.81 2.74 -26.80
CA PRO A 88 -6.58 3.67 -27.89
C PRO A 88 -7.44 4.94 -27.84
N THR A 89 -8.71 4.83 -27.43
CA THR A 89 -9.62 5.98 -27.32
C THR A 89 -9.21 6.89 -26.17
N LEU A 90 -8.83 6.32 -25.02
CA LEU A 90 -8.31 7.07 -23.87
C LEU A 90 -7.00 7.81 -24.21
N ARG A 91 -6.08 7.21 -25.01
CA ARG A 91 -4.87 7.89 -25.52
C ARG A 91 -5.20 9.13 -26.34
N GLN A 92 -6.35 9.14 -27.01
CA GLN A 92 -6.86 10.30 -27.77
C GLN A 92 -7.58 11.31 -26.88
N GLN A 93 -7.54 11.15 -25.55
CA GLN A 93 -8.21 12.00 -24.57
C GLN A 93 -9.76 12.05 -24.75
N ARG A 94 -10.34 10.96 -25.24
CA ARG A 94 -11.77 10.75 -25.36
C ARG A 94 -12.21 9.60 -24.48
N PHE A 95 -13.37 9.71 -23.88
CA PHE A 95 -13.93 8.60 -23.10
C PHE A 95 -14.68 7.63 -24.04
N PRO A 96 -14.44 6.30 -23.95
CA PRO A 96 -14.98 5.31 -24.87
C PRO A 96 -16.39 4.84 -24.46
N THR A 97 -17.37 5.75 -24.44
CA THR A 97 -18.73 5.54 -23.90
C THR A 97 -19.42 4.31 -24.48
N ASP A 98 -19.42 4.15 -25.81
CA ASP A 98 -20.14 3.05 -26.47
C ASP A 98 -19.49 1.69 -26.15
N ALA A 99 -18.17 1.64 -26.07
CA ALA A 99 -17.43 0.43 -25.70
C ALA A 99 -17.72 0.03 -24.23
N VAL A 100 -17.77 1.00 -23.32
CA VAL A 100 -18.08 0.75 -21.90
C VAL A 100 -19.51 0.21 -21.75
N ARG A 101 -20.49 0.78 -22.44
CA ARG A 101 -21.85 0.27 -22.45
C ARG A 101 -21.97 -1.14 -23.04
N ALA A 102 -21.22 -1.42 -24.12
CA ALA A 102 -21.20 -2.76 -24.69
C ALA A 102 -20.63 -3.80 -23.71
N ILE A 103 -19.68 -3.42 -22.87
CA ILE A 103 -19.17 -4.27 -21.78
C ILE A 103 -20.25 -4.48 -20.73
N GLY A 104 -20.95 -3.43 -20.28
CA GLY A 104 -22.05 -3.53 -19.31
C GLY A 104 -23.18 -4.48 -19.76
N GLN A 105 -23.45 -4.53 -21.06
CA GLN A 105 -24.48 -5.38 -21.68
C GLN A 105 -23.99 -6.80 -22.03
N SER A 106 -22.76 -7.15 -21.72
CA SER A 106 -22.17 -8.43 -22.12
C SER A 106 -22.75 -9.65 -21.39
N GLY A 107 -23.27 -9.47 -20.17
CA GLY A 107 -23.74 -10.53 -19.30
C GLY A 107 -22.60 -11.37 -18.66
N ASP A 108 -21.35 -10.97 -18.77
CA ASP A 108 -20.19 -11.66 -18.20
C ASP A 108 -19.60 -10.92 -17.01
N GLY A 109 -19.98 -11.33 -15.81
CA GLY A 109 -19.56 -10.68 -14.56
C GLY A 109 -18.04 -10.59 -14.33
N ARG A 110 -17.22 -11.38 -15.05
CA ARG A 110 -15.75 -11.28 -14.96
C ARG A 110 -15.23 -9.90 -15.38
N LEU A 111 -15.98 -9.21 -16.25
CA LEU A 111 -15.64 -7.88 -16.76
C LEU A 111 -15.86 -6.74 -15.76
N LEU A 112 -16.51 -7.01 -14.62
CA LEU A 112 -16.62 -6.04 -13.53
C LEU A 112 -15.26 -5.59 -13.01
N TRP A 113 -14.25 -6.47 -12.98
CA TRP A 113 -12.88 -6.09 -12.66
C TRP A 113 -12.33 -5.02 -13.60
N TYR A 114 -12.56 -5.17 -14.90
CA TYR A 114 -12.10 -4.22 -15.90
C TYR A 114 -12.83 -2.87 -15.82
N LEU A 115 -14.13 -2.89 -15.56
CA LEU A 115 -14.92 -1.66 -15.34
C LEU A 115 -14.44 -0.92 -14.08
N TYR A 116 -14.13 -1.64 -13.02
CA TYR A 116 -13.58 -1.06 -11.81
C TYR A 116 -12.20 -0.41 -12.05
N ASP A 117 -11.30 -1.08 -12.76
CA ASP A 117 -10.01 -0.50 -13.16
C ASP A 117 -10.19 0.76 -14.01
N LEU A 118 -11.12 0.73 -14.94
CA LEU A 118 -11.41 1.85 -15.85
C LEU A 118 -11.90 3.09 -15.10
N LEU A 119 -12.54 2.91 -13.95
CA LEU A 119 -13.00 4.03 -13.11
C LEU A 119 -11.86 4.98 -12.74
N ARG A 120 -10.63 4.46 -12.57
CA ARG A 120 -9.42 5.25 -12.28
C ARG A 120 -8.99 6.19 -13.40
N LEU A 121 -9.44 5.94 -14.64
CA LEU A 121 -9.17 6.77 -15.82
C LEU A 121 -10.40 7.52 -16.30
N ALA A 122 -11.55 7.31 -15.65
CA ALA A 122 -12.80 7.98 -16.03
C ALA A 122 -12.74 9.47 -15.70
N THR A 123 -13.09 10.29 -16.69
CA THR A 123 -13.36 11.72 -16.48
C THR A 123 -14.66 11.91 -15.70
N ARG A 124 -14.92 13.15 -15.24
CA ARG A 124 -16.18 13.46 -14.54
C ARG A 124 -17.43 12.97 -15.29
N ASP A 125 -17.43 13.11 -16.62
CA ASP A 125 -18.57 12.67 -17.48
C ASP A 125 -18.50 11.17 -17.80
N GLY A 126 -17.35 10.54 -17.63
CA GLY A 126 -17.15 9.10 -17.83
C GLY A 126 -17.57 8.25 -16.63
N VAL A 127 -17.45 8.79 -15.41
CA VAL A 127 -17.80 8.07 -14.18
C VAL A 127 -19.24 7.53 -14.21
N PRO A 128 -20.27 8.32 -14.55
CA PRO A 128 -21.65 7.79 -14.63
C PRO A 128 -21.81 6.66 -15.64
N VAL A 129 -21.07 6.69 -16.76
CA VAL A 129 -21.13 5.64 -17.78
C VAL A 129 -20.52 4.33 -17.26
N VAL A 130 -19.42 4.41 -16.49
CA VAL A 130 -18.82 3.22 -15.87
C VAL A 130 -19.73 2.65 -14.80
N VAL A 131 -20.35 3.52 -13.98
CA VAL A 131 -21.32 3.13 -12.94
C VAL A 131 -22.51 2.42 -13.56
N GLU A 132 -23.17 3.02 -14.59
CA GLU A 132 -24.28 2.42 -15.33
C GLU A 132 -23.89 1.02 -15.88
N ALA A 133 -22.72 0.91 -16.53
CA ALA A 133 -22.26 -0.36 -17.08
C ALA A 133 -21.96 -1.41 -15.99
N PHE A 134 -21.47 -0.98 -14.82
CA PHE A 134 -21.23 -1.86 -13.69
C PHE A 134 -22.55 -2.37 -13.08
N GLU A 135 -23.55 -1.48 -12.92
CA GLU A 135 -24.87 -1.83 -12.42
C GLU A 135 -25.63 -2.75 -13.40
N ASP A 136 -25.61 -2.43 -14.70
CA ASP A 136 -26.20 -3.27 -15.75
C ASP A 136 -25.64 -4.68 -15.72
N LEU A 137 -24.30 -4.81 -15.60
CA LEU A 137 -23.61 -6.09 -15.64
C LEU A 137 -23.76 -6.88 -14.34
N SER A 138 -23.77 -6.20 -13.20
CA SER A 138 -23.88 -6.84 -11.88
C SER A 138 -25.34 -7.12 -11.49
N GLY A 139 -26.31 -6.39 -12.05
CA GLY A 139 -27.70 -6.41 -11.61
C GLY A 139 -27.92 -5.79 -10.23
N ALA A 140 -26.97 -5.03 -9.72
CA ALA A 140 -27.00 -4.45 -8.38
C ALA A 140 -26.79 -2.92 -8.43
N GLU A 141 -27.79 -2.17 -7.99
CA GLU A 141 -27.66 -0.73 -7.74
C GLU A 141 -26.83 -0.47 -6.48
N PHE A 142 -26.17 0.68 -6.40
CA PHE A 142 -25.49 1.10 -5.19
C PHE A 142 -25.57 2.61 -4.97
N ALA A 143 -25.51 2.97 -3.68
CA ALA A 143 -25.39 4.35 -3.23
C ALA A 143 -23.98 4.61 -2.68
N GLY A 144 -23.54 5.85 -2.70
CA GLY A 144 -22.28 6.27 -2.13
C GLY A 144 -21.25 6.65 -3.17
N GLU A 145 -19.99 6.72 -2.75
CA GLU A 145 -18.87 7.06 -3.61
C GLU A 145 -18.53 5.84 -4.51
N PRO A 146 -18.57 6.01 -5.85
CA PRO A 146 -18.50 4.88 -6.79
C PRO A 146 -17.24 4.01 -6.60
N PHE A 147 -16.10 4.61 -6.37
CA PHE A 147 -14.83 3.87 -6.23
C PHE A 147 -14.87 2.89 -5.04
N THR A 148 -15.33 3.35 -3.88
CA THR A 148 -15.45 2.51 -2.69
C THR A 148 -16.57 1.48 -2.86
N ALA A 149 -17.76 1.91 -3.31
CA ALA A 149 -18.90 1.02 -3.42
C ALA A 149 -18.74 -0.09 -4.47
N MET A 150 -18.13 0.20 -5.62
CA MET A 150 -17.80 -0.82 -6.63
C MET A 150 -16.67 -1.72 -6.15
N GLY A 151 -15.62 -1.13 -5.54
CA GLY A 151 -14.46 -1.87 -5.07
C GLY A 151 -14.79 -2.87 -3.97
N ASP A 152 -15.58 -2.49 -2.97
CA ASP A 152 -15.99 -3.40 -1.91
C ASP A 152 -16.79 -4.58 -2.47
N ARG A 153 -17.69 -4.32 -3.44
CA ARG A 153 -18.47 -5.40 -4.06
C ARG A 153 -17.62 -6.37 -4.86
N ILE A 154 -16.73 -5.85 -5.72
CA ILE A 154 -15.93 -6.72 -6.58
C ILE A 154 -14.94 -7.57 -5.76
N LEU A 155 -14.42 -7.03 -4.65
CA LEU A 155 -13.58 -7.76 -3.71
C LEU A 155 -14.37 -8.82 -2.96
N ALA A 156 -15.59 -8.50 -2.49
CA ALA A 156 -16.46 -9.45 -1.77
C ALA A 156 -16.99 -10.57 -2.68
N TRP A 157 -17.27 -10.28 -3.94
CA TRP A 157 -17.74 -11.26 -4.91
C TRP A 157 -16.64 -12.21 -5.39
N ASP A 158 -15.40 -11.80 -5.34
CA ASP A 158 -14.19 -12.55 -5.75
C ASP A 158 -14.37 -13.30 -7.08
N LEU A 159 -14.95 -12.62 -8.06
CA LEU A 159 -15.19 -13.18 -9.39
C LEU A 159 -13.87 -13.57 -10.06
N PRO A 160 -13.85 -14.65 -10.87
CA PRO A 160 -12.68 -14.96 -11.68
C PRO A 160 -12.36 -13.80 -12.65
N ALA A 161 -11.09 -13.64 -12.99
CA ALA A 161 -10.67 -12.67 -13.98
C ALA A 161 -11.16 -13.04 -15.40
N PRO A 162 -11.46 -12.07 -16.28
CA PRO A 162 -11.70 -12.36 -17.68
C PRO A 162 -10.42 -12.86 -18.38
N PRO A 163 -10.52 -13.57 -19.49
CA PRO A 163 -9.36 -13.98 -20.28
C PRO A 163 -8.47 -12.78 -20.63
N ASN A 164 -7.15 -12.98 -20.53
CA ASN A 164 -6.12 -11.95 -20.79
C ASN A 164 -6.23 -10.71 -19.89
N TYR A 165 -6.78 -10.84 -18.68
CA TYR A 165 -7.01 -9.70 -17.80
C TYR A 165 -5.74 -8.92 -17.47
N ARG A 166 -4.60 -9.59 -17.22
CA ARG A 166 -3.31 -8.92 -16.98
C ARG A 166 -2.99 -7.95 -18.12
N GLN A 167 -3.13 -8.38 -19.40
CA GLN A 167 -2.87 -7.52 -20.54
C GLN A 167 -3.89 -6.37 -20.65
N LEU A 168 -5.16 -6.64 -20.40
CA LEU A 168 -6.21 -5.60 -20.40
C LEU A 168 -5.93 -4.53 -19.34
N LYS A 169 -5.59 -4.95 -18.13
CA LYS A 169 -5.22 -4.06 -17.02
C LYS A 169 -3.93 -3.29 -17.31
N ARG A 170 -2.91 -3.98 -17.87
CA ARG A 170 -1.67 -3.36 -18.32
C ARG A 170 -1.94 -2.17 -19.24
N ASP A 171 -2.78 -2.37 -20.24
CA ASP A 171 -3.07 -1.34 -21.26
C ASP A 171 -3.73 -0.09 -20.65
N LEU A 172 -4.47 -0.24 -19.54
CA LEU A 172 -5.02 0.86 -18.76
C LEU A 172 -3.98 1.48 -17.83
N PHE A 173 -3.29 0.67 -17.04
CA PHE A 173 -2.40 1.14 -15.99
C PHE A 173 -1.16 1.85 -16.56
N LEU A 174 -0.65 1.42 -17.71
CA LEU A 174 0.45 2.12 -18.37
C LEU A 174 0.05 3.47 -18.99
N LEU A 175 -1.23 3.80 -19.09
CA LEU A 175 -1.68 5.18 -19.36
C LEU A 175 -1.46 6.09 -18.15
N ILE A 176 -1.53 5.54 -16.95
CA ILE A 176 -1.28 6.26 -15.68
C ILE A 176 0.22 6.38 -15.46
N GLU A 177 0.93 5.24 -15.44
CA GLU A 177 2.35 5.15 -15.09
C GLU A 177 3.07 4.11 -15.95
N PRO A 178 3.74 4.54 -17.02
CA PRO A 178 4.45 3.61 -17.92
C PRO A 178 5.58 2.79 -17.25
N ARG A 179 6.11 3.26 -16.11
CA ARG A 179 7.20 2.58 -15.38
C ARG A 179 6.74 1.30 -14.67
N TRP A 180 5.44 1.02 -14.60
CA TRP A 180 4.92 -0.25 -14.10
C TRP A 180 5.05 -1.41 -15.11
N ALA A 181 5.49 -1.12 -16.34
CA ALA A 181 5.60 -2.14 -17.38
C ALA A 181 6.35 -3.42 -16.94
N PRO A 182 7.50 -3.36 -16.23
CA PRO A 182 8.19 -4.57 -15.81
C PRO A 182 7.36 -5.52 -14.95
N PHE A 183 6.47 -5.01 -14.08
CA PHE A 183 5.59 -5.86 -13.27
C PHE A 183 4.55 -6.58 -14.10
N PHE A 184 3.99 -5.92 -15.12
CA PHE A 184 3.00 -6.52 -16.03
C PHE A 184 3.64 -7.44 -17.08
N ASP A 185 4.88 -7.19 -17.47
CA ASP A 185 5.58 -7.94 -18.52
C ASP A 185 6.19 -9.24 -17.97
N ASP A 186 6.28 -9.39 -16.66
CA ASP A 186 6.71 -10.61 -15.98
C ASP A 186 5.59 -11.67 -16.05
N GLU A 187 5.76 -12.65 -16.96
CA GLU A 187 4.77 -13.72 -17.19
C GLU A 187 4.70 -14.74 -16.07
N ASP A 188 5.78 -14.90 -15.32
CA ASP A 188 5.94 -15.87 -14.25
C ASP A 188 5.57 -15.26 -12.86
N SER A 189 5.16 -13.99 -12.83
CA SER A 189 4.79 -13.31 -11.57
C SER A 189 3.64 -14.01 -10.83
N ALA A 190 3.75 -14.06 -9.51
CA ALA A 190 2.71 -14.55 -8.60
C ALA A 190 1.61 -13.51 -8.29
N ILE A 191 1.61 -12.38 -8.99
CA ILE A 191 0.69 -11.27 -8.73
C ILE A 191 -0.73 -11.62 -9.16
N ASP A 192 -1.67 -11.64 -8.22
CA ASP A 192 -3.10 -11.66 -8.55
C ASP A 192 -3.56 -10.25 -8.97
N TRP A 193 -3.58 -10.03 -10.27
CA TRP A 193 -3.90 -8.73 -10.85
C TRP A 193 -5.32 -8.24 -10.55
N ARG A 194 -6.25 -9.12 -10.11
CA ARG A 194 -7.58 -8.72 -9.65
C ARG A 194 -7.48 -7.86 -8.40
N LEU A 195 -6.56 -8.20 -7.52
CA LEU A 195 -6.37 -7.59 -6.21
C LEU A 195 -5.43 -6.38 -6.23
N VAL A 196 -4.79 -6.10 -7.38
CA VAL A 196 -3.90 -4.96 -7.51
C VAL A 196 -4.66 -3.72 -7.94
N GLY A 197 -4.52 -2.64 -7.18
CA GLY A 197 -5.08 -1.33 -7.47
C GLY A 197 -4.02 -0.22 -7.49
N TRP A 198 -4.37 0.93 -8.05
CA TRP A 198 -3.53 2.14 -7.96
C TRP A 198 -3.87 2.93 -6.70
N GLY A 199 -2.87 3.14 -5.83
CA GLY A 199 -3.01 3.88 -4.58
C GLY A 199 -3.11 5.41 -4.72
N GLY A 200 -3.19 5.95 -5.97
CA GLY A 200 -3.29 7.38 -6.20
C GLY A 200 -1.95 8.11 -6.26
N VAL A 201 -0.84 7.40 -6.09
CA VAL A 201 0.53 7.93 -6.16
C VAL A 201 1.34 7.20 -7.23
N PHE A 202 2.39 7.84 -7.73
CA PHE A 202 3.25 7.26 -8.76
C PHE A 202 4.41 6.47 -8.14
N ILE A 203 5.08 5.69 -8.96
CA ILE A 203 6.24 4.90 -8.53
C ILE A 203 7.40 5.80 -8.09
N ASP A 204 8.01 5.52 -6.96
CA ASP A 204 9.27 6.13 -6.53
C ASP A 204 10.44 5.40 -7.17
N ASN A 205 11.00 5.95 -8.21
CA ASN A 205 12.18 5.41 -8.90
C ASN A 205 13.45 6.22 -8.66
N ARG A 206 13.50 6.98 -7.57
CA ARG A 206 14.68 7.76 -7.23
C ARG A 206 15.83 6.83 -6.82
N PRO A 207 17.05 7.10 -7.29
CA PRO A 207 18.23 6.38 -6.85
C PRO A 207 18.43 6.47 -5.32
N ALA A 208 19.23 5.57 -4.76
CA ALA A 208 19.66 5.68 -3.38
C ALA A 208 20.31 7.05 -3.13
N ALA A 209 20.18 7.55 -1.89
CA ALA A 209 20.78 8.79 -1.43
C ALA A 209 20.36 10.08 -2.19
N THR A 210 19.23 10.10 -2.89
CA THR A 210 18.61 11.34 -3.39
C THR A 210 17.78 12.03 -2.31
N ALA A 211 18.37 12.15 -1.13
CA ALA A 211 17.75 12.80 0.02
C ALA A 211 17.25 14.22 -0.32
N GLY A 212 16.10 14.60 0.19
CA GLY A 212 15.52 15.93 -0.01
C GLY A 212 14.86 16.19 -1.36
N GLU A 213 15.01 15.32 -2.35
CA GLU A 213 14.35 15.49 -3.64
C GLU A 213 12.84 15.22 -3.52
N VAL A 214 12.08 16.18 -4.04
CA VAL A 214 10.62 16.01 -4.17
C VAL A 214 10.34 15.11 -5.37
N CYS A 215 9.40 14.20 -5.26
CA CYS A 215 8.91 13.43 -6.40
C CYS A 215 8.13 14.35 -7.37
N PRO A 216 8.65 14.69 -8.54
CA PRO A 216 8.01 15.68 -9.42
C PRO A 216 6.61 15.27 -9.89
N ARG A 217 6.30 13.96 -9.85
CA ARG A 217 5.03 13.39 -10.27
C ARG A 217 4.15 12.92 -9.11
N GLY A 218 4.53 13.22 -7.85
CA GLY A 218 3.72 12.85 -6.70
C GLY A 218 3.88 11.39 -6.26
N CYS A 219 5.10 10.88 -6.17
CA CYS A 219 5.37 9.62 -5.49
C CYS A 219 5.47 9.83 -3.97
N ILE A 220 5.41 8.74 -3.21
CA ILE A 220 5.77 8.71 -1.79
C ILE A 220 7.26 8.36 -1.71
N PRO A 221 8.11 9.30 -1.27
CA PRO A 221 9.55 9.12 -1.32
C PRO A 221 10.05 8.25 -0.16
N ALA A 222 10.70 7.13 -0.43
CA ALA A 222 11.39 6.37 0.60
C ALA A 222 12.48 7.22 1.29
N LEU A 223 12.75 6.95 2.56
CA LEU A 223 13.83 7.57 3.34
C LEU A 223 14.97 6.56 3.53
N ASP A 224 16.12 6.87 2.96
CA ASP A 224 17.30 6.00 3.03
C ASP A 224 18.30 6.52 4.05
N GLU A 225 18.79 5.63 4.92
CA GLU A 225 19.82 5.91 5.94
C GLU A 225 19.55 7.23 6.68
N PRO A 226 18.39 7.35 7.37
CA PRO A 226 18.00 8.58 8.04
C PRO A 226 19.04 9.01 9.07
N ALA A 227 19.23 10.32 9.24
CA ALA A 227 19.98 10.80 10.38
C ALA A 227 19.23 10.46 11.67
N VAL A 228 19.97 10.09 12.70
CA VAL A 228 19.42 9.73 14.01
C VAL A 228 20.07 10.57 15.11
N THR A 229 19.36 10.68 16.23
CA THR A 229 19.87 11.30 17.46
C THR A 229 19.63 10.35 18.64
N ASP A 230 20.28 10.61 19.78
CA ASP A 230 20.03 9.89 21.02
C ASP A 230 18.65 10.25 21.63
N ALA A 231 18.29 9.58 22.71
CA ALA A 231 17.01 9.82 23.41
C ALA A 231 16.86 11.26 23.89
N ALA A 232 17.95 11.95 24.26
CA ALA A 232 17.91 13.35 24.72
C ALA A 232 17.68 14.30 23.54
N GLY A 233 18.35 14.10 22.41
CA GLY A 233 18.09 14.80 21.15
C GLY A 233 16.72 14.57 20.57
N GLY A 234 16.06 13.45 20.94
CA GLY A 234 14.68 13.11 20.55
C GLY A 234 13.58 13.86 21.32
N SER A 235 13.92 14.87 22.14
CA SER A 235 12.95 15.68 22.90
C SER A 235 12.00 16.52 22.04
N TRP A 236 12.23 16.61 20.75
CA TRP A 236 11.34 17.23 19.77
C TRP A 236 10.06 16.42 19.53
N TYR A 237 10.09 15.09 19.79
CA TYR A 237 8.96 14.20 19.57
C TYR A 237 8.20 14.00 20.91
N PRO A 238 6.86 14.15 20.92
CA PRO A 238 6.07 14.07 22.15
C PRO A 238 6.13 12.68 22.80
N ASP A 239 6.15 12.63 24.14
CA ASP A 239 6.23 11.37 24.88
C ASP A 239 5.05 10.42 24.68
N ASP A 240 3.87 10.95 24.38
CA ASP A 240 2.64 10.20 24.11
C ASP A 240 2.45 9.85 22.62
N ALA A 241 3.27 10.41 21.73
CA ALA A 241 3.23 10.11 20.30
C ALA A 241 3.86 8.74 20.01
N LEU A 242 3.27 8.03 19.03
CA LEU A 242 3.67 6.66 18.70
C LEU A 242 4.98 6.61 17.89
N VAL A 243 5.79 5.66 18.23
CA VAL A 243 6.97 5.21 17.48
C VAL A 243 6.83 3.73 17.13
N PHE A 244 7.45 3.34 16.05
CA PHE A 244 7.70 1.95 15.70
C PHE A 244 9.12 1.60 16.17
N GLY A 245 9.21 0.83 17.25
CA GLY A 245 10.48 0.47 17.87
C GLY A 245 11.02 -0.84 17.31
N VAL A 246 12.29 -0.85 16.93
CA VAL A 246 12.99 -2.04 16.43
C VAL A 246 14.28 -2.24 17.23
N VAL A 247 14.57 -3.49 17.59
CA VAL A 247 15.82 -3.87 18.24
C VAL A 247 16.53 -4.93 17.40
N VAL A 248 17.78 -4.66 17.04
CA VAL A 248 18.63 -5.61 16.29
C VAL A 248 19.98 -5.68 16.97
N ASN A 249 20.42 -6.90 17.29
CA ASN A 249 21.73 -7.15 17.95
C ASN A 249 21.97 -6.27 19.20
N GLY A 250 20.90 -5.95 19.94
CA GLY A 250 20.96 -5.11 21.15
C GLY A 250 20.96 -3.61 20.90
N GLU A 251 21.00 -3.14 19.64
CA GLU A 251 20.80 -1.74 19.28
C GLU A 251 19.31 -1.46 19.07
N ALA A 252 18.77 -0.48 19.81
CA ALA A 252 17.36 -0.05 19.73
C ALA A 252 17.22 1.24 18.93
N ARG A 253 16.20 1.32 18.08
CA ARG A 253 15.87 2.53 17.33
C ARG A 253 14.38 2.74 17.24
N ALA A 254 13.96 4.00 17.38
CA ALA A 254 12.58 4.46 17.23
C ALA A 254 12.37 5.17 15.89
N TYR A 255 11.32 4.78 15.18
CA TYR A 255 10.87 5.38 13.93
C TYR A 255 9.56 6.13 14.21
N PRO A 256 9.57 7.49 14.26
CA PRO A 256 8.39 8.28 14.59
C PRO A 256 7.25 8.06 13.58
N LYS A 257 6.03 7.82 14.07
CA LYS A 257 4.85 7.54 13.23
C LYS A 257 4.64 8.61 12.17
N ASN A 258 4.76 9.89 12.53
CA ASN A 258 4.56 11.00 11.59
C ASN A 258 5.60 11.04 10.46
N ILE A 259 6.83 10.61 10.69
CA ILE A 259 7.86 10.47 9.64
C ILE A 259 7.52 9.26 8.76
N MET A 260 7.14 8.15 9.37
CA MET A 260 6.73 6.95 8.66
C MET A 260 5.49 7.17 7.79
N GLU A 261 4.52 7.99 8.23
CA GLU A 261 3.34 8.39 7.44
C GLU A 261 3.66 9.17 6.17
N VAL A 262 4.79 9.88 6.17
CA VAL A 262 5.23 10.67 5.01
C VAL A 262 6.04 9.85 4.02
N HIS A 263 6.85 8.92 4.51
CA HIS A 263 7.79 8.16 3.68
C HIS A 263 7.30 6.76 3.33
N GLU A 264 6.54 6.14 4.25
CA GLU A 264 5.95 4.81 4.08
C GLU A 264 6.95 3.68 3.75
N MET A 265 8.23 4.02 3.69
CA MET A 265 9.37 3.12 3.52
C MET A 265 10.62 3.80 4.06
N VAL A 266 11.27 3.16 5.01
CA VAL A 266 12.61 3.52 5.48
C VAL A 266 13.55 2.37 5.19
N ASN A 267 14.67 2.65 4.54
CA ASN A 267 15.79 1.72 4.43
C ASN A 267 16.89 2.20 5.37
N ASP A 268 17.31 1.35 6.30
CA ASP A 268 18.19 1.76 7.40
C ASP A 268 19.20 0.65 7.73
N THR A 269 20.24 1.00 8.48
CA THR A 269 21.20 0.07 9.06
C THR A 269 21.11 0.15 10.58
N LEU A 270 20.77 -0.96 11.23
CA LEU A 270 20.61 -1.08 12.68
C LEU A 270 21.30 -2.34 13.21
N GLY A 271 22.08 -2.22 14.26
CA GLY A 271 22.82 -3.35 14.84
C GLY A 271 23.73 -4.06 13.84
N GLY A 272 24.22 -3.33 12.85
CA GLY A 272 25.07 -3.86 11.77
C GLY A 272 24.30 -4.63 10.69
N ARG A 273 22.97 -4.66 10.71
CA ARG A 273 22.08 -5.31 9.72
C ARG A 273 21.34 -4.28 8.89
N ARG A 274 21.17 -4.54 7.59
CA ARG A 274 20.34 -3.69 6.72
C ARG A 274 18.90 -4.08 6.85
N LEU A 275 18.03 -3.07 6.96
CA LEU A 275 16.60 -3.21 7.11
C LEU A 275 15.83 -2.42 6.03
N ALA A 276 14.72 -2.98 5.60
CA ALA A 276 13.64 -2.23 4.97
C ALA A 276 12.44 -2.21 5.92
N ILE A 277 11.93 -1.03 6.21
CA ILE A 277 10.83 -0.82 7.16
C ILE A 277 9.67 -0.17 6.41
N PRO A 278 8.81 -0.98 5.75
CA PRO A 278 7.57 -0.49 5.17
C PRO A 278 6.56 -0.11 6.25
N TYR A 279 5.78 0.93 5.98
CA TYR A 279 4.60 1.29 6.76
C TYR A 279 3.41 1.51 5.84
N CYS A 280 2.40 0.66 5.95
CA CYS A 280 1.11 0.90 5.31
C CYS A 280 0.23 1.74 6.23
N THR A 281 0.11 3.02 5.94
CA THR A 281 -0.70 3.97 6.71
C THR A 281 -2.16 3.54 6.82
N LEU A 282 -2.70 2.95 5.75
CA LEU A 282 -4.09 2.51 5.65
C LEU A 282 -4.37 1.27 6.48
N CYS A 283 -3.34 0.42 6.68
CA CYS A 283 -3.45 -0.86 7.37
C CYS A 283 -2.92 -0.81 8.81
N LEU A 284 -2.35 0.32 9.23
CA LEU A 284 -1.58 0.48 10.48
C LEU A 284 -0.45 -0.57 10.59
N SER A 285 0.05 -1.09 9.48
CA SER A 285 1.05 -2.16 9.51
C SER A 285 2.44 -1.61 9.24
N ALA A 286 3.29 -1.64 10.27
CA ALA A 286 4.73 -1.42 10.17
C ALA A 286 5.44 -2.76 10.35
N GLN A 287 6.21 -3.16 9.35
CA GLN A 287 7.08 -4.34 9.41
C GLN A 287 8.54 -3.92 9.31
N ALA A 288 9.45 -4.81 9.68
CA ALA A 288 10.88 -4.62 9.49
C ALA A 288 11.49 -5.90 8.93
N TYR A 289 12.09 -5.81 7.76
CA TYR A 289 12.66 -6.93 7.02
C TYR A 289 14.16 -6.76 6.86
N PHE A 290 14.91 -7.84 7.08
CA PHE A 290 16.33 -7.88 6.75
C PHE A 290 16.52 -7.94 5.22
N THR A 291 17.42 -7.11 4.70
CA THR A 291 17.74 -7.03 3.26
C THR A 291 19.19 -7.38 2.95
N ASP A 292 19.97 -7.79 3.93
CA ASP A 292 21.36 -8.20 3.82
C ASP A 292 21.59 -9.71 3.97
N ASP A 293 20.54 -10.48 4.18
CA ASP A 293 20.59 -11.95 4.27
C ASP A 293 19.93 -12.64 3.04
N VAL A 294 19.91 -11.97 1.91
CA VAL A 294 19.35 -12.47 0.66
C VAL A 294 20.49 -12.83 -0.29
N ASP A 295 20.73 -14.12 -0.47
CA ASP A 295 21.84 -14.64 -1.27
C ASP A 295 21.88 -14.06 -2.69
N GLY A 296 22.98 -13.38 -3.02
CA GLY A 296 23.20 -12.79 -4.34
C GLY A 296 22.48 -11.47 -4.59
N PHE A 297 21.67 -10.97 -3.65
CA PHE A 297 20.91 -9.73 -3.77
C PHE A 297 21.16 -8.79 -2.59
N ALA A 298 20.85 -7.52 -2.78
CA ALA A 298 20.87 -6.51 -1.73
C ALA A 298 19.65 -5.57 -1.95
N PRO A 299 18.43 -6.04 -1.69
CA PRO A 299 17.24 -5.27 -2.00
C PRO A 299 17.23 -3.90 -1.34
N LEU A 300 16.85 -2.88 -2.13
CA LEU A 300 16.59 -1.52 -1.67
C LEU A 300 15.17 -1.16 -2.07
N LEU A 301 14.25 -1.21 -1.11
CA LEU A 301 12.84 -1.14 -1.40
C LEU A 301 12.34 0.29 -1.62
N ARG A 302 11.37 0.43 -2.52
CA ARG A 302 10.70 1.67 -2.90
C ARG A 302 9.20 1.48 -2.95
N THR A 303 8.46 2.59 -2.85
CA THR A 303 7.03 2.58 -3.06
C THR A 303 6.70 2.40 -4.54
N SER A 304 5.92 1.39 -4.88
CA SER A 304 5.48 1.16 -6.27
C SER A 304 4.33 2.08 -6.69
N GLY A 305 3.59 2.62 -5.74
CA GLY A 305 2.33 3.33 -5.98
C GLY A 305 1.14 2.39 -6.19
N LEU A 306 1.37 1.09 -6.19
CA LEU A 306 0.34 0.06 -6.29
C LEU A 306 0.02 -0.53 -4.92
N LEU A 307 -1.21 -1.01 -4.79
CA LEU A 307 -1.72 -1.73 -3.63
C LEU A 307 -2.05 -3.15 -4.05
N ALA A 308 -1.75 -4.13 -3.20
CA ALA A 308 -2.31 -5.46 -3.26
C ALA A 308 -3.38 -5.55 -2.16
N ARG A 309 -4.63 -5.80 -2.53
CA ARG A 309 -5.77 -5.57 -1.63
C ARG A 309 -5.72 -4.14 -1.05
N SER A 310 -5.67 -4.00 0.26
CA SER A 310 -5.54 -2.69 0.95
C SER A 310 -4.09 -2.34 1.32
N ASN A 311 -3.13 -3.28 1.22
CA ASN A 311 -1.74 -3.05 1.59
C ASN A 311 -0.91 -2.65 0.37
N LYS A 312 0.19 -1.95 0.62
CA LYS A 312 1.14 -1.61 -0.44
C LYS A 312 1.92 -2.83 -0.87
N PHE A 313 2.23 -2.94 -2.15
CA PHE A 313 3.39 -3.70 -2.50
C PHE A 313 4.55 -2.78 -2.88
N MET A 314 5.70 -3.08 -2.31
CA MET A 314 6.95 -2.38 -2.59
C MET A 314 7.69 -3.09 -3.72
N TYR A 315 8.75 -2.47 -4.20
CA TYR A 315 9.59 -3.11 -5.19
C TYR A 315 11.07 -2.81 -4.92
N ASP A 316 11.93 -3.74 -5.27
CA ASP A 316 13.38 -3.49 -5.27
C ASP A 316 13.77 -2.65 -6.49
N ILE A 317 14.38 -1.49 -6.26
CA ILE A 317 14.76 -0.59 -7.34
C ILE A 317 15.83 -1.17 -8.29
N THR A 318 16.61 -2.13 -7.81
CA THR A 318 17.72 -2.73 -8.56
C THR A 318 17.23 -3.78 -9.54
N THR A 319 16.36 -4.67 -9.10
CA THR A 319 15.86 -5.80 -9.88
C THR A 319 14.48 -5.57 -10.49
N PHE A 320 13.77 -4.54 -10.04
CA PHE A 320 12.34 -4.32 -10.31
C PHE A 320 11.43 -5.45 -9.85
N SER A 321 11.90 -6.29 -8.92
CA SER A 321 11.07 -7.31 -8.28
C SER A 321 10.06 -6.68 -7.34
N ALA A 322 8.79 -7.06 -7.46
CA ALA A 322 7.77 -6.69 -6.49
C ALA A 322 7.84 -7.58 -5.24
N VAL A 323 7.62 -6.99 -4.09
CA VAL A 323 7.58 -7.67 -2.79
C VAL A 323 6.24 -7.36 -2.13
N ASP A 324 5.50 -8.38 -1.72
CA ASP A 324 4.35 -8.22 -0.83
C ASP A 324 4.86 -7.80 0.54
N THR A 325 4.56 -6.58 0.93
CA THR A 325 5.10 -6.02 2.17
C THR A 325 4.40 -6.51 3.43
N PHE A 326 3.30 -7.23 3.30
CA PHE A 326 2.65 -7.85 4.46
C PHE A 326 3.28 -9.20 4.83
N THR A 327 3.75 -9.95 3.83
CA THR A 327 4.35 -11.29 4.01
C THR A 327 5.87 -11.31 3.87
N GLY A 328 6.47 -10.31 3.21
CA GLY A 328 7.89 -10.30 2.85
C GLY A 328 8.22 -11.13 1.61
N GLU A 329 7.22 -11.73 0.96
CA GLU A 329 7.42 -12.58 -0.22
C GLU A 329 7.70 -11.76 -1.47
N ALA A 330 8.68 -12.15 -2.24
CA ALA A 330 8.85 -11.66 -3.61
C ALA A 330 7.75 -12.24 -4.49
N ILE A 331 7.03 -11.38 -5.22
CA ILE A 331 5.88 -11.75 -6.06
C ILE A 331 6.10 -11.50 -7.55
N SER A 332 7.24 -10.94 -7.94
CA SER A 332 7.67 -10.81 -9.34
C SER A 332 9.18 -10.64 -9.45
N GLY A 333 9.68 -10.84 -10.67
CA GLY A 333 11.05 -10.56 -11.08
C GLY A 333 12.11 -11.45 -10.45
N PRO A 334 13.41 -11.08 -10.57
CA PRO A 334 14.53 -11.93 -10.16
C PRO A 334 14.51 -12.39 -8.70
N LEU A 335 13.89 -11.63 -7.79
CA LEU A 335 13.76 -12.09 -6.40
C LEU A 335 12.75 -13.24 -6.28
N LEU A 336 11.64 -13.21 -7.05
CA LEU A 336 10.71 -14.33 -7.13
C LEU A 336 11.38 -15.56 -7.75
N ASP A 337 12.12 -15.38 -8.84
CA ASP A 337 12.84 -16.48 -9.51
C ASP A 337 13.83 -17.17 -8.58
N ALA A 338 14.39 -16.41 -7.63
CA ALA A 338 15.29 -16.93 -6.60
C ALA A 338 14.55 -17.48 -5.36
N GLY A 339 13.21 -17.42 -5.32
CA GLY A 339 12.41 -17.89 -4.19
C GLY A 339 12.59 -17.06 -2.92
N VAL A 340 12.83 -15.76 -3.05
CA VAL A 340 13.13 -14.89 -1.90
C VAL A 340 11.88 -14.60 -1.09
N THR A 341 11.98 -14.85 0.22
CA THR A 341 11.12 -14.28 1.25
C THR A 341 12.01 -13.57 2.25
N LEU A 342 11.74 -12.29 2.49
CA LEU A 342 12.52 -11.47 3.40
C LEU A 342 12.25 -11.87 4.86
N ASN A 343 13.30 -12.09 5.63
CA ASN A 343 13.18 -12.40 7.05
C ASN A 343 12.71 -11.16 7.83
N GLN A 344 11.66 -11.31 8.61
CA GLN A 344 11.09 -10.25 9.44
C GLN A 344 11.71 -10.23 10.84
N THR A 345 11.79 -9.04 11.46
CA THR A 345 11.98 -8.87 12.91
C THR A 345 10.79 -8.13 13.51
N THR A 346 10.64 -8.20 14.85
CA THR A 346 9.53 -7.55 15.56
C THR A 346 9.59 -6.04 15.43
N VAL A 347 8.42 -5.45 15.19
CA VAL A 347 8.16 -4.01 15.35
C VAL A 347 7.21 -3.79 16.52
N VAL A 348 7.68 -3.06 17.54
CA VAL A 348 6.89 -2.71 18.72
C VAL A 348 6.27 -1.33 18.52
N THR A 349 4.95 -1.25 18.46
CA THR A 349 4.23 0.04 18.49
C THR A 349 4.13 0.55 19.93
N SER A 350 4.77 1.67 20.24
CA SER A 350 4.95 2.19 21.61
C SER A 350 4.83 3.72 21.63
N PRO A 351 4.32 4.31 22.74
CA PRO A 351 4.58 5.72 23.01
C PRO A 351 6.07 6.00 23.17
N TRP A 352 6.56 7.11 22.59
CA TRP A 352 7.98 7.47 22.64
C TRP A 352 8.55 7.49 24.06
N GLY A 353 7.82 8.08 25.01
CA GLY A 353 8.23 8.17 26.41
C GLY A 353 8.42 6.79 27.06
N ALA A 354 7.56 5.82 26.76
CA ALA A 354 7.68 4.45 27.25
C ALA A 354 8.85 3.70 26.58
N TRP A 355 9.00 3.86 25.26
CA TRP A 355 10.11 3.27 24.52
C TRP A 355 11.49 3.72 25.05
N ARG A 356 11.72 5.04 25.16
CA ARG A 356 12.99 5.58 25.65
C ARG A 356 13.28 5.29 27.11
N ALA A 357 12.25 5.08 27.92
CA ALA A 357 12.42 4.69 29.31
C ALA A 357 12.90 3.24 29.45
N ALA A 358 12.43 2.34 28.56
CA ALA A 358 12.85 0.94 28.54
C ALA A 358 14.19 0.72 27.82
N HIS A 359 14.45 1.52 26.78
CA HIS A 359 15.67 1.42 25.95
C HIS A 359 16.49 2.71 26.10
N GLN A 360 17.27 2.82 27.19
CA GLN A 360 17.97 4.05 27.54
C GLN A 360 19.02 4.50 26.51
N ASP A 361 19.61 3.56 25.78
CA ASP A 361 20.60 3.80 24.73
C ASP A 361 19.96 3.88 23.32
N THR A 362 18.62 4.00 23.25
CA THR A 362 17.92 4.06 21.97
C THR A 362 18.28 5.31 21.19
N THR A 363 18.26 5.17 19.87
CA THR A 363 18.25 6.30 18.94
C THR A 363 16.84 6.53 18.40
N ILE A 364 16.59 7.72 17.87
CA ILE A 364 15.36 8.10 17.15
C ILE A 364 15.75 8.84 15.87
N ILE A 365 14.99 8.69 14.79
CA ILE A 365 15.20 9.51 13.58
C ILE A 365 15.22 10.99 13.97
N ALA A 366 16.16 11.75 13.44
CA ALA A 366 16.24 13.20 13.66
C ALA A 366 14.98 13.93 13.16
N GLU A 367 14.66 15.07 13.79
CA GLU A 367 13.43 15.86 13.53
C GLU A 367 13.21 16.17 12.03
N ASP A 368 14.28 16.33 11.27
CA ASP A 368 14.25 16.65 9.84
C ASP A 368 14.56 15.43 8.93
N GLY A 369 14.65 14.22 9.51
CA GLY A 369 15.02 13.00 8.81
C GLY A 369 16.47 12.96 8.30
N GLY A 370 17.27 14.00 8.58
CA GLY A 370 18.59 14.21 7.98
C GLY A 370 18.55 14.74 6.55
N ILE A 371 17.37 15.11 6.07
CA ILE A 371 17.15 15.61 4.70
C ILE A 371 16.63 17.05 4.68
N GLY A 372 16.58 17.73 5.83
CA GLY A 372 16.09 19.10 5.96
C GLY A 372 14.58 19.25 5.74
N ARG A 373 13.79 18.18 5.97
CA ARG A 373 12.35 18.18 5.79
C ARG A 373 11.62 18.48 7.10
N SER A 374 10.55 19.27 7.02
CA SER A 374 9.64 19.47 8.13
C SER A 374 8.50 18.45 8.05
N TYR A 375 8.20 17.80 9.17
CA TYR A 375 7.12 16.80 9.28
C TYR A 375 6.01 17.35 10.17
N PRO A 376 4.76 17.43 9.68
CA PRO A 376 3.64 17.79 10.54
C PRO A 376 3.39 16.69 11.58
N PRO A 377 2.82 17.01 12.75
CA PRO A 377 2.48 16.01 13.77
C PRO A 377 1.49 14.94 13.27
N ASP A 378 0.55 15.31 12.41
CA ASP A 378 -0.44 14.44 11.78
C ASP A 378 -0.46 14.71 10.27
N PRO A 379 0.39 14.00 9.48
CA PRO A 379 0.43 14.15 8.02
C PRO A 379 -0.86 13.69 7.32
N LEU A 380 -1.55 12.72 7.90
CA LEU A 380 -2.76 12.12 7.32
C LEU A 380 -4.04 12.84 7.73
N ARG A 381 -3.98 13.72 8.75
CA ARG A 381 -5.12 14.49 9.28
C ARG A 381 -6.27 13.59 9.71
N GLY A 382 -5.95 12.51 10.45
CA GLY A 382 -6.90 11.53 10.96
C GLY A 382 -7.54 10.62 9.90
N ARG A 383 -7.05 10.61 8.67
CA ARG A 383 -7.63 9.75 7.61
C ARG A 383 -7.39 8.27 7.83
N ASP A 384 -6.33 7.90 8.54
CA ASP A 384 -6.01 6.54 8.95
C ASP A 384 -6.87 6.04 10.12
N GLU A 385 -7.60 6.94 10.80
CA GLU A 385 -8.41 6.64 11.98
C GLU A 385 -9.91 6.53 11.67
N ALA A 386 -10.36 7.13 10.55
CA ALA A 386 -11.78 7.31 10.24
C ALA A 386 -12.42 6.14 9.45
N GLY A 387 -11.77 5.02 9.32
CA GLY A 387 -12.20 3.86 8.54
C GLY A 387 -11.36 3.66 7.27
N PRO A 388 -11.51 2.52 6.58
CA PRO A 388 -10.77 2.25 5.36
C PRO A 388 -11.07 3.30 4.29
N ILE A 389 -10.04 3.92 3.74
CA ILE A 389 -10.16 4.90 2.64
C ILE A 389 -10.04 4.26 1.24
N PHE A 390 -9.68 2.98 1.20
CA PHE A 390 -9.71 2.14 0.00
C PHE A 390 -10.69 0.99 0.23
N PRO A 391 -11.24 0.40 -0.84
CA PRO A 391 -12.10 -0.76 -0.72
C PRO A 391 -11.40 -1.93 -0.03
N VAL A 392 -12.11 -2.57 0.88
CA VAL A 392 -11.62 -3.73 1.64
C VAL A 392 -12.48 -4.99 1.45
N GLY A 393 -13.64 -4.84 0.78
CA GLY A 393 -14.55 -5.96 0.51
C GLY A 393 -15.27 -6.46 1.75
N ASP A 394 -15.49 -7.76 1.79
CA ASP A 394 -16.10 -8.47 2.92
C ASP A 394 -15.01 -8.81 3.93
N VAL A 395 -15.02 -8.11 5.05
CA VAL A 395 -14.03 -8.28 6.12
C VAL A 395 -14.52 -9.37 7.08
N ASP A 396 -13.60 -10.16 7.61
CA ASP A 396 -13.89 -11.17 8.64
C ASP A 396 -14.69 -10.54 9.80
N PRO A 397 -15.91 -11.04 10.09
CA PRO A 397 -16.83 -10.41 11.03
C PRO A 397 -16.49 -10.64 12.51
N ARG A 398 -15.41 -11.37 12.83
CA ARG A 398 -15.06 -11.68 14.23
C ARG A 398 -14.66 -10.45 15.02
N LEU A 399 -14.06 -9.43 14.39
CA LEU A 399 -13.69 -8.16 15.03
C LEU A 399 -14.18 -6.95 14.22
N GLY A 400 -14.13 -5.78 14.84
CA GLY A 400 -14.34 -4.51 14.14
C GLY A 400 -13.27 -4.26 13.09
N VAL A 401 -13.64 -3.62 11.98
CA VAL A 401 -12.78 -3.41 10.80
C VAL A 401 -11.42 -2.77 11.18
N HIS A 402 -11.43 -1.78 12.07
CA HIS A 402 -10.25 -1.07 12.56
C HIS A 402 -9.80 -1.53 13.96
N GLU A 403 -10.23 -2.72 14.42
CA GLU A 403 -9.63 -3.30 15.64
C GLU A 403 -8.15 -3.58 15.37
N VAL A 404 -7.29 -3.12 16.28
CA VAL A 404 -5.85 -3.36 16.15
C VAL A 404 -5.52 -4.74 16.71
N VAL A 405 -4.86 -5.55 15.92
CA VAL A 405 -4.36 -6.86 16.33
C VAL A 405 -2.84 -6.91 16.23
N LEU A 406 -2.21 -7.61 17.17
CA LEU A 406 -0.85 -8.10 17.01
C LEU A 406 -0.91 -9.44 16.28
N GLY A 407 -0.30 -9.51 15.12
CA GLY A 407 -0.28 -10.70 14.27
C GLY A 407 1.08 -11.39 14.30
N VAL A 408 1.04 -12.72 14.34
CA VAL A 408 2.22 -13.59 14.33
C VAL A 408 1.94 -14.88 13.55
N LEU A 409 3.00 -15.60 13.18
CA LEU A 409 2.91 -17.00 12.76
C LEU A 409 3.39 -17.89 13.92
N ASP A 410 2.62 -18.93 14.28
CA ASP A 410 3.04 -19.90 15.28
C ASP A 410 4.13 -20.86 14.75
N ALA A 411 4.57 -21.81 15.56
CA ALA A 411 5.64 -22.75 15.20
C ALA A 411 5.36 -23.56 13.93
N ASP A 412 4.10 -23.77 13.60
CA ASP A 412 3.66 -24.52 12.41
C ASP A 412 3.39 -23.58 11.21
N GLY A 413 3.64 -22.27 11.35
CA GLY A 413 3.34 -21.26 10.35
C GLY A 413 1.84 -20.90 10.30
N THR A 414 1.04 -21.31 11.29
CA THR A 414 -0.37 -20.93 11.37
C THR A 414 -0.48 -19.48 11.87
N PRO A 415 -1.24 -18.62 11.18
CA PRO A 415 -1.40 -17.23 11.63
C PRO A 415 -2.28 -17.17 12.90
N VAL A 416 -1.84 -16.33 13.83
CA VAL A 416 -2.51 -16.07 15.11
C VAL A 416 -2.61 -14.56 15.31
N ALA A 417 -3.78 -14.10 15.75
CA ALA A 417 -4.05 -12.71 16.01
C ALA A 417 -4.51 -12.48 17.46
N PHE A 418 -3.97 -11.44 18.07
CA PHE A 418 -4.32 -11.00 19.41
C PHE A 418 -4.85 -9.56 19.36
N PRO A 419 -6.14 -9.30 19.68
CA PRO A 419 -6.62 -7.93 19.81
C PRO A 419 -5.82 -7.16 20.86
N VAL A 420 -5.09 -6.13 20.41
CA VAL A 420 -4.07 -5.43 21.24
C VAL A 420 -4.69 -4.83 22.51
N GLY A 421 -5.86 -4.20 22.41
CA GLY A 421 -6.55 -3.61 23.55
C GLY A 421 -6.91 -4.65 24.61
N SER A 422 -7.50 -5.78 24.20
CA SER A 422 -7.89 -6.86 25.10
C SER A 422 -6.68 -7.58 25.71
N ALA A 423 -5.63 -7.80 24.90
CA ALA A 423 -4.39 -8.44 25.36
C ALA A 423 -3.68 -7.59 26.42
N ARG A 424 -3.56 -6.27 26.22
CA ARG A 424 -2.99 -5.35 27.20
C ARG A 424 -3.75 -5.37 28.54
N LEU A 425 -5.10 -5.29 28.48
CA LEU A 425 -5.94 -5.35 29.68
C LEU A 425 -5.79 -6.66 30.45
N ALA A 426 -5.64 -7.80 29.74
CA ALA A 426 -5.41 -9.09 30.39
C ALA A 426 -4.04 -9.13 31.08
N LEU A 427 -2.97 -8.70 30.40
CA LEU A 427 -1.62 -8.65 30.96
C LEU A 427 -1.53 -7.69 32.16
N GLU A 428 -2.18 -6.53 32.12
CA GLU A 428 -2.27 -5.59 33.24
C GLU A 428 -3.01 -6.20 34.45
N ALA A 429 -3.99 -7.09 34.20
CA ALA A 429 -4.68 -7.85 35.26
C ALA A 429 -3.85 -9.05 35.77
N GLY A 430 -2.65 -9.29 35.23
CA GLY A 430 -1.79 -10.44 35.56
C GLY A 430 -2.27 -11.77 34.96
N GLU A 431 -3.13 -11.70 33.96
CA GLU A 431 -3.60 -12.86 33.22
C GLU A 431 -2.56 -13.25 32.13
N ALA A 432 -2.43 -14.55 31.83
CA ALA A 432 -1.62 -14.98 30.70
C ALA A 432 -2.37 -14.75 29.39
N VAL A 433 -1.66 -14.30 28.38
CA VAL A 433 -2.17 -14.14 27.01
C VAL A 433 -1.43 -15.12 26.13
N ASP A 434 -2.06 -16.23 25.80
CA ASP A 434 -1.45 -17.29 24.97
C ASP A 434 -2.47 -17.92 24.03
N LEU A 435 -2.02 -18.27 22.82
CA LEU A 435 -2.79 -19.04 21.83
C LEU A 435 -1.83 -19.74 20.86
N GLY A 436 -2.04 -21.04 20.63
CA GLY A 436 -1.24 -21.78 19.65
C GLY A 436 0.23 -21.94 20.02
N GLY A 437 0.56 -21.91 21.32
CA GLY A 437 1.94 -21.92 21.79
C GLY A 437 2.65 -20.58 21.75
N VAL A 438 1.98 -19.54 21.22
CA VAL A 438 2.47 -18.16 21.25
C VAL A 438 2.02 -17.51 22.53
N THR A 439 2.96 -16.89 23.26
CA THR A 439 2.73 -16.11 24.49
C THR A 439 3.07 -14.66 24.25
N LEU A 440 2.23 -13.73 24.70
CA LEU A 440 2.51 -12.30 24.64
C LEU A 440 3.13 -11.80 25.94
N GLN A 441 4.05 -10.85 25.80
CA GLN A 441 4.62 -10.09 26.91
C GLN A 441 4.58 -8.59 26.61
N PRO A 442 4.37 -7.75 27.64
CA PRO A 442 4.41 -6.30 27.48
C PRO A 442 5.86 -5.85 27.29
N ASP A 443 6.08 -4.92 26.37
CA ASP A 443 7.35 -4.24 26.19
C ASP A 443 7.13 -2.77 25.86
N SER A 444 7.68 -1.88 26.69
CA SER A 444 7.73 -0.43 26.42
C SER A 444 6.35 0.21 26.11
N GLY A 445 5.27 -0.34 26.66
CA GLY A 445 3.89 0.07 26.33
C GLY A 445 3.33 -0.57 25.06
N GLY A 446 4.11 -1.38 24.34
CA GLY A 446 3.69 -2.27 23.27
C GLY A 446 3.69 -3.74 23.70
N LEU A 447 3.74 -4.64 22.72
CA LEU A 447 3.67 -6.09 22.93
C LEU A 447 4.77 -6.80 22.10
N ARG A 448 5.30 -7.92 22.64
CA ARG A 448 6.13 -8.88 21.92
C ARG A 448 5.54 -10.27 22.03
N ALA A 449 5.87 -11.11 21.06
CA ALA A 449 5.42 -12.49 20.99
C ALA A 449 6.57 -13.47 21.13
N PHE A 450 6.32 -14.59 21.83
CA PHE A 450 7.32 -15.61 22.14
C PHE A 450 6.76 -17.02 21.92
N ILE A 451 7.61 -17.94 21.47
CA ILE A 451 7.39 -19.40 21.51
C ILE A 451 8.55 -20.00 22.30
N ASP A 452 8.25 -20.82 23.32
CA ASP A 452 9.25 -21.45 24.19
C ASP A 452 10.33 -20.47 24.73
N SER A 453 9.91 -19.23 25.03
CA SER A 453 10.75 -18.10 25.47
C SER A 453 11.68 -17.51 24.41
N GLU A 454 11.63 -17.95 23.17
CA GLU A 454 12.30 -17.31 22.04
C GLU A 454 11.34 -16.30 21.38
N GLU A 455 11.84 -15.09 21.15
CA GLU A 455 11.06 -14.05 20.48
C GLU A 455 10.80 -14.43 19.01
N ILE A 456 9.55 -14.25 18.57
CA ILE A 456 9.16 -14.44 17.18
C ILE A 456 8.74 -13.11 16.55
N PRO A 457 8.91 -12.94 15.23
CA PRO A 457 8.51 -11.73 14.53
C PRO A 457 7.02 -11.43 14.74
N ALA A 458 6.73 -10.17 15.09
CA ALA A 458 5.37 -9.70 15.32
C ALA A 458 5.21 -8.25 14.84
N HIS A 459 4.00 -7.90 14.39
CA HIS A 459 3.64 -6.53 14.08
C HIS A 459 2.16 -6.26 14.33
N GLU A 460 1.82 -5.01 14.58
CA GLU A 460 0.44 -4.58 14.70
C GLU A 460 -0.14 -4.25 13.32
N ALA A 461 -1.44 -4.54 13.12
CA ALA A 461 -2.20 -4.16 11.94
C ALA A 461 -3.68 -3.99 12.29
N PHE A 462 -4.44 -3.26 11.47
CA PHE A 462 -5.89 -3.31 11.55
C PHE A 462 -6.41 -4.69 11.14
N TRP A 463 -7.51 -5.11 11.78
CA TRP A 463 -8.13 -6.42 11.57
C TRP A 463 -8.46 -6.70 10.10
N PHE A 464 -9.02 -5.71 9.38
CA PHE A 464 -9.32 -5.90 7.97
C PHE A 464 -8.08 -6.26 7.14
N ALA A 465 -6.93 -5.68 7.46
CA ALA A 465 -5.69 -5.99 6.75
C ALA A 465 -5.17 -7.37 7.14
N TRP A 466 -5.01 -7.63 8.45
CA TRP A 466 -4.53 -8.92 8.93
C TRP A 466 -5.39 -10.08 8.40
N SER A 467 -6.71 -10.02 8.55
CA SER A 467 -7.61 -11.11 8.16
C SER A 467 -7.67 -11.37 6.65
N GLN A 468 -7.40 -10.36 5.81
CA GLN A 468 -7.34 -10.51 4.36
C GLN A 468 -6.06 -11.21 3.88
N PHE A 469 -4.94 -10.95 4.51
CA PHE A 469 -3.66 -11.60 4.20
C PHE A 469 -3.53 -12.95 4.90
N GLN A 470 -4.20 -13.11 6.04
CA GLN A 470 -4.17 -14.31 6.87
C GLN A 470 -5.59 -14.85 7.12
N PRO A 471 -6.32 -15.32 6.07
CA PRO A 471 -7.73 -15.72 6.22
C PRO A 471 -7.94 -16.93 7.13
N GLN A 472 -6.90 -17.73 7.37
CA GLN A 472 -6.95 -18.89 8.28
C GLN A 472 -6.56 -18.53 9.72
N THR A 473 -6.44 -17.24 10.03
CA THR A 473 -5.93 -16.80 11.33
C THR A 473 -6.80 -17.29 12.49
N ARG A 474 -6.12 -17.80 13.52
CA ARG A 474 -6.72 -18.07 14.81
C ARG A 474 -6.79 -16.76 15.59
N LEU A 475 -7.89 -16.57 16.30
CA LEU A 475 -8.12 -15.35 17.06
C LEU A 475 -8.10 -15.66 18.55
N TRP A 476 -7.28 -14.94 19.30
CA TRP A 476 -7.32 -14.99 20.76
C TRP A 476 -8.52 -14.21 21.29
N GLU A 477 -9.25 -14.82 22.21
CA GLU A 477 -10.40 -14.21 22.90
C GLU A 477 -10.12 -14.23 24.39
N ARG A 478 -10.37 -13.10 25.07
CA ARG A 478 -10.23 -12.97 26.51
C ARG A 478 -11.40 -13.61 27.24
#